data_1da76eb25f1344fe393b9cfea419e8fc
#
_entry.id   1da76eb25f1344fe393b9cfea419e8fc
#
_cell.length_a   1.000
_cell.length_b   1.000
_cell.length_c   1.000
_cell.angle_alpha   90.00
_cell.angle_beta   90.00
_cell.angle_gamma   90.00
#
_symmetry.space_group_name_H-M   'P 1'
#
loop_
_entity.id
_entity.type
_entity.pdbx_description
1 polymer ?
#
loop_
_entity_poly.entity_id
_entity_poly.type
_entity_poly.pdbx_seq_one_letter_code
_entity_poly.pdbx_strand_id
1 'polypeptide(L)'
;MKPYVDGFKRRGIDSIAVDLPRGGAEKAVPVFIKTSGRGRDVIGGGQSFGGRVASMAAIDADFGGLVLFSYPLHRPGFPDQLRTEHWPRIKCPTLFLSGDRDPFANIELLKQKVKLIPTARLEVFKGQGHGLLAVLDQALDVAAAFIKSEIE
;
A
#
# COMPACT_ATOMS: atom_id res chain seq x y z
N MET A 1 -13.57 0.79 -0.88
CA MET A 1 -12.61 1.41 -1.82
C MET A 1 -13.13 2.64 -2.56
N LYS A 2 -14.43 2.83 -2.59
CA LYS A 2 -15.02 3.98 -3.29
C LYS A 2 -14.42 5.33 -2.91
N PRO A 3 -14.21 5.66 -1.62
CA PRO A 3 -13.62 6.96 -1.28
C PRO A 3 -12.22 7.17 -1.86
N TYR A 4 -11.44 6.11 -1.99
CA TYR A 4 -10.10 6.17 -2.59
C TYR A 4 -10.19 6.41 -4.10
N VAL A 5 -11.02 5.64 -4.78
CA VAL A 5 -11.21 5.75 -6.24
C VAL A 5 -11.72 7.15 -6.59
N ASP A 6 -12.77 7.62 -5.89
CA ASP A 6 -13.33 8.95 -6.11
C ASP A 6 -12.32 10.05 -5.79
N GLY A 7 -11.55 9.88 -4.72
CA GLY A 7 -10.53 10.83 -4.32
C GLY A 7 -9.39 10.95 -5.32
N PHE A 8 -8.93 9.85 -5.87
CA PHE A 8 -7.93 9.87 -6.94
C PHE A 8 -8.48 10.51 -8.21
N LYS A 9 -9.72 10.20 -8.56
CA LYS A 9 -10.34 10.79 -9.75
C LYS A 9 -10.40 12.32 -9.66
N ARG A 10 -10.75 12.85 -8.49
CA ARG A 10 -10.73 14.30 -8.27
C ARG A 10 -9.34 14.92 -8.44
N ARG A 11 -8.31 14.11 -8.34
CA ARG A 11 -6.89 14.53 -8.51
C ARG A 11 -6.32 14.18 -9.87
N GLY A 12 -7.19 13.80 -10.81
CA GLY A 12 -6.80 13.49 -12.19
C GLY A 12 -6.17 12.12 -12.37
N ILE A 13 -6.40 11.19 -11.43
CA ILE A 13 -5.86 9.84 -11.49
C ILE A 13 -7.02 8.85 -11.58
N ASP A 14 -7.09 8.14 -12.70
CA ASP A 14 -8.05 7.06 -12.87
C ASP A 14 -7.55 5.81 -12.17
N SER A 15 -8.41 5.22 -11.36
CA SER A 15 -8.11 3.98 -10.66
C SER A 15 -9.30 3.04 -10.67
N ILE A 16 -9.03 1.76 -10.52
CA ILE A 16 -10.07 0.75 -10.43
C ILE A 16 -9.92 -0.03 -9.13
N ALA A 17 -11.05 -0.33 -8.51
CA ALA A 17 -11.07 -1.19 -7.34
C ALA A 17 -11.07 -2.65 -7.78
N VAL A 18 -10.30 -3.47 -7.06
CA VAL A 18 -10.21 -4.91 -7.32
C VAL A 18 -10.94 -5.63 -6.19
N ASP A 19 -11.92 -6.45 -6.55
CA ASP A 19 -12.58 -7.31 -5.56
C ASP A 19 -11.68 -8.51 -5.28
N LEU A 20 -11.24 -8.64 -4.04
CA LEU A 20 -10.34 -9.72 -3.64
C LEU A 20 -11.11 -10.85 -2.95
N PRO A 21 -10.73 -12.10 -3.21
CA PRO A 21 -11.35 -13.24 -2.55
C PRO A 21 -10.98 -13.26 -1.06
N ARG A 22 -11.81 -13.89 -0.26
CA ARG A 22 -11.52 -14.13 1.15
C ARG A 22 -10.44 -15.21 1.29
N GLY A 23 -9.73 -15.18 2.40
CA GLY A 23 -8.69 -16.15 2.72
C GLY A 23 -7.32 -15.52 2.74
N GLY A 24 -6.28 -16.30 2.48
CA GLY A 24 -4.91 -15.83 2.53
C GLY A 24 -4.55 -14.88 1.40
N ALA A 25 -3.59 -14.01 1.67
CA ALA A 25 -3.13 -13.03 0.68
C ALA A 25 -2.60 -13.71 -0.59
N GLU A 26 -1.96 -14.87 -0.46
CA GLU A 26 -1.41 -15.63 -1.58
C GLU A 26 -2.47 -15.98 -2.62
N LYS A 27 -3.67 -16.31 -2.16
CA LYS A 27 -4.79 -16.64 -3.07
C LYS A 27 -5.31 -15.43 -3.82
N ALA A 28 -5.19 -14.26 -3.23
CA ALA A 28 -5.68 -13.02 -3.82
C ALA A 28 -4.73 -12.43 -4.85
N VAL A 29 -3.44 -12.77 -4.80
CA VAL A 29 -2.44 -12.20 -5.72
C VAL A 29 -2.78 -12.46 -7.19
N PRO A 30 -3.09 -13.70 -7.64
CA PRO A 30 -3.43 -13.91 -9.05
C PRO A 30 -4.68 -13.14 -9.49
N VAL A 31 -5.67 -13.01 -8.60
CA VAL A 31 -6.89 -12.24 -8.88
C VAL A 31 -6.55 -10.77 -9.07
N PHE A 32 -5.69 -10.22 -8.21
CA PHE A 32 -5.24 -8.84 -8.31
C PHE A 32 -4.54 -8.59 -9.65
N ILE A 33 -3.59 -9.44 -10.02
CA ILE A 33 -2.82 -9.30 -11.25
C ILE A 33 -3.71 -9.44 -12.49
N LYS A 34 -4.68 -10.33 -12.45
CA LYS A 34 -5.62 -10.49 -13.58
C LYS A 34 -6.35 -9.20 -13.89
N THR A 35 -6.74 -8.45 -12.87
CA THR A 35 -7.45 -7.18 -13.04
C THR A 35 -6.49 -6.03 -13.34
N SER A 36 -5.38 -5.94 -12.61
CA SER A 36 -4.45 -4.82 -12.75
C SER A 36 -3.60 -4.91 -14.03
N GLY A 37 -3.33 -6.11 -14.49
CA GLY A 37 -2.31 -6.32 -15.51
C GLY A 37 -0.91 -6.25 -14.92
N ARG A 38 0.08 -6.26 -15.80
CA ARG A 38 1.51 -6.28 -15.46
C ARG A 38 2.21 -5.10 -16.11
N GLY A 39 3.37 -4.77 -15.59
CA GLY A 39 4.25 -3.80 -16.23
C GLY A 39 4.38 -2.48 -15.49
N ARG A 40 5.31 -1.69 -15.95
CA ARG A 40 5.71 -0.46 -15.27
C ARG A 40 4.75 0.71 -15.40
N ASP A 41 3.77 0.63 -16.28
CA ASP A 41 2.67 1.61 -16.37
C ASP A 41 1.58 1.36 -15.34
N VAL A 42 1.67 0.29 -14.56
CA VAL A 42 0.70 -0.03 -13.52
C VAL A 42 1.22 0.43 -12.17
N ILE A 43 0.41 1.17 -11.44
CA ILE A 43 0.65 1.46 -10.03
C ILE A 43 -0.30 0.59 -9.22
N GLY A 44 0.27 -0.32 -8.47
CA GLY A 44 -0.51 -1.16 -7.56
C GLY A 44 -0.74 -0.42 -6.26
N GLY A 45 -1.81 -0.75 -5.59
CA GLY A 45 -2.09 -0.14 -4.30
C GLY A 45 -3.23 -0.81 -3.58
N GLY A 46 -3.42 -0.39 -2.36
CA GLY A 46 -4.52 -0.89 -1.56
C GLY A 46 -4.47 -0.39 -0.14
N GLN A 47 -5.56 -0.65 0.57
CA GLN A 47 -5.70 -0.31 1.97
C GLN A 47 -5.73 -1.60 2.76
N SER A 48 -4.94 -1.67 3.83
CA SER A 48 -4.87 -2.83 4.73
C SER A 48 -4.56 -4.12 3.97
N PHE A 49 -5.42 -5.13 4.02
CA PHE A 49 -5.22 -6.40 3.31
C PHE A 49 -4.96 -6.20 1.81
N GLY A 50 -5.68 -5.28 1.18
CA GLY A 50 -5.47 -4.95 -0.23
C GLY A 50 -4.07 -4.43 -0.51
N GLY A 51 -3.51 -3.66 0.40
CA GLY A 51 -2.12 -3.21 0.31
C GLY A 51 -1.11 -4.35 0.41
N ARG A 52 -1.38 -5.28 1.31
CA ARG A 52 -0.53 -6.47 1.44
C ARG A 52 -0.53 -7.28 0.16
N VAL A 53 -1.72 -7.51 -0.41
CA VAL A 53 -1.85 -8.24 -1.68
C VAL A 53 -1.13 -7.50 -2.81
N ALA A 54 -1.30 -6.18 -2.91
CA ALA A 54 -0.64 -5.38 -3.94
C ALA A 54 0.88 -5.47 -3.84
N SER A 55 1.42 -5.44 -2.61
CA SER A 55 2.87 -5.55 -2.39
C SER A 55 3.44 -6.90 -2.85
N MET A 56 2.68 -7.96 -2.63
CA MET A 56 3.06 -9.30 -3.10
C MET A 56 2.95 -9.41 -4.62
N ALA A 57 1.89 -8.84 -5.19
CA ALA A 57 1.68 -8.83 -6.64
C ALA A 57 2.78 -8.08 -7.37
N ALA A 58 3.32 -7.03 -6.77
CA ALA A 58 4.37 -6.22 -7.39
C ALA A 58 5.62 -7.02 -7.74
N ILE A 59 5.90 -8.09 -7.01
CA ILE A 59 7.07 -8.94 -7.26
C ILE A 59 6.92 -9.70 -8.58
N ASP A 60 5.71 -10.21 -8.84
CA ASP A 60 5.43 -11.01 -10.03
C ASP A 60 5.06 -10.15 -11.23
N ALA A 61 4.42 -9.02 -11.01
CA ALA A 61 3.83 -8.21 -12.06
C ALA A 61 4.68 -7.03 -12.53
N ASP A 62 5.81 -6.78 -11.89
CA ASP A 62 6.75 -5.70 -12.23
C ASP A 62 6.06 -4.33 -12.35
N PHE A 63 5.32 -3.95 -11.32
CA PHE A 63 4.63 -2.66 -11.26
C PHE A 63 5.63 -1.49 -11.28
N GLY A 64 5.18 -0.34 -11.80
CA GLY A 64 5.95 0.90 -11.79
C GLY A 64 5.98 1.60 -10.45
N GLY A 65 5.08 1.24 -9.54
CA GLY A 65 5.04 1.81 -8.19
C GLY A 65 3.99 1.14 -7.33
N LEU A 66 4.07 1.43 -6.03
CA LEU A 66 3.12 0.92 -5.02
C LEU A 66 2.69 2.05 -4.11
N VAL A 67 1.40 2.10 -3.79
CA VAL A 67 0.84 3.01 -2.79
C VAL A 67 0.08 2.18 -1.76
N LEU A 68 0.58 2.15 -0.53
CA LEU A 68 0.11 1.24 0.50
C LEU A 68 -0.45 2.03 1.68
N PHE A 69 -1.79 2.05 1.79
CA PHE A 69 -2.50 2.71 2.90
C PHE A 69 -2.68 1.71 4.03
N SER A 70 -2.19 2.06 5.23
CA SER A 70 -2.40 1.26 6.44
C SER A 70 -1.98 -0.21 6.26
N TYR A 71 -0.75 -0.42 5.80
CA TYR A 71 -0.22 -1.77 5.62
C TYR A 71 -0.25 -2.53 6.94
N PRO A 72 -0.84 -3.74 6.98
CA PRO A 72 -0.92 -4.51 8.21
C PRO A 72 0.40 -5.25 8.46
N LEU A 73 1.35 -4.55 9.04
CA LEU A 73 2.73 -5.05 9.27
C LEU A 73 2.73 -6.33 10.10
N HIS A 74 1.80 -6.44 11.05
CA HIS A 74 1.62 -7.59 11.93
C HIS A 74 0.19 -7.61 12.44
N ARG A 75 -0.24 -8.70 13.05
CA ARG A 75 -1.52 -8.73 13.76
C ARG A 75 -1.38 -7.93 15.06
N PRO A 76 -2.46 -7.30 15.55
CA PRO A 76 -2.42 -6.62 16.84
C PRO A 76 -1.95 -7.56 17.93
N GLY A 77 -0.99 -7.11 18.75
CA GLY A 77 -0.42 -7.90 19.83
C GLY A 77 0.67 -8.89 19.42
N PHE A 78 1.00 -8.99 18.13
CA PHE A 78 2.03 -9.92 17.62
C PHE A 78 3.09 -9.20 16.79
N PRO A 79 3.79 -8.19 17.36
CA PRO A 79 4.75 -7.39 16.59
C PRO A 79 6.02 -8.15 16.17
N ASP A 80 6.22 -9.36 16.67
CA ASP A 80 7.32 -10.24 16.27
C ASP A 80 6.96 -11.11 15.06
N GLN A 81 5.69 -11.12 14.63
CA GLN A 81 5.24 -11.88 13.45
C GLN A 81 5.02 -10.93 12.28
N LEU A 82 6.10 -10.51 11.67
CA LEU A 82 6.07 -9.48 10.64
C LEU A 82 5.70 -10.05 9.26
N ARG A 83 5.01 -9.24 8.47
CA ARG A 83 4.58 -9.59 7.10
C ARG A 83 5.45 -8.86 6.10
N THR A 84 6.77 -9.08 6.19
CA THR A 84 7.78 -8.35 5.42
C THR A 84 8.73 -9.25 4.63
N GLU A 85 8.47 -10.56 4.57
CA GLU A 85 9.39 -11.54 3.97
C GLU A 85 9.72 -11.23 2.52
N HIS A 86 8.73 -10.73 1.78
CA HIS A 86 8.85 -10.41 0.35
C HIS A 86 9.40 -9.01 0.08
N TRP A 87 9.48 -8.14 1.07
CA TRP A 87 9.84 -6.73 0.88
C TRP A 87 11.19 -6.52 0.20
N PRO A 88 12.25 -7.28 0.51
CA PRO A 88 13.53 -7.10 -0.20
C PRO A 88 13.46 -7.32 -1.71
N ARG A 89 12.41 -8.01 -2.20
CA ARG A 89 12.23 -8.27 -3.63
C ARG A 89 11.41 -7.20 -4.33
N ILE A 90 10.86 -6.24 -3.60
CA ILE A 90 10.12 -5.12 -4.19
C ILE A 90 11.15 -4.16 -4.79
N LYS A 91 11.05 -3.89 -6.09
CA LYS A 91 12.03 -3.07 -6.82
C LYS A 91 11.50 -1.70 -7.24
N CYS A 92 10.19 -1.50 -7.20
CA CYS A 92 9.59 -0.24 -7.63
C CYS A 92 9.52 0.79 -6.50
N PRO A 93 9.40 2.07 -6.83
CA PRO A 93 9.11 3.10 -5.84
C PRO A 93 7.85 2.75 -5.05
N THR A 94 7.93 2.88 -3.72
CA THR A 94 6.86 2.45 -2.83
C THR A 94 6.58 3.52 -1.79
N LEU A 95 5.31 3.88 -1.64
CA LEU A 95 4.87 4.82 -0.63
C LEU A 95 4.00 4.10 0.40
N PHE A 96 4.40 4.21 1.67
CA PHE A 96 3.60 3.76 2.81
C PHE A 96 2.93 4.98 3.45
N LEU A 97 1.63 4.87 3.72
CA LEU A 97 0.89 5.89 4.47
C LEU A 97 0.28 5.19 5.68
N SER A 98 0.69 5.60 6.88
CA SER A 98 0.30 4.88 8.10
C SER A 98 0.05 5.84 9.25
N GLY A 99 -0.97 5.52 10.06
CA GLY A 99 -1.18 6.20 11.33
C GLY A 99 -0.18 5.72 12.37
N ASP A 100 0.22 6.60 13.28
CA ASP A 100 1.19 6.24 14.33
C ASP A 100 0.57 5.51 15.51
N ARG A 101 -0.77 5.33 15.51
CA ARG A 101 -1.51 4.57 16.52
C ARG A 101 -2.21 3.34 15.94
N ASP A 102 -1.74 2.86 14.80
CA ASP A 102 -2.31 1.69 14.16
C ASP A 102 -1.88 0.43 14.91
N PRO A 103 -2.82 -0.35 15.47
CA PRO A 103 -2.46 -1.59 16.17
C PRO A 103 -1.93 -2.68 15.24
N PHE A 104 -2.13 -2.55 13.93
CA PHE A 104 -1.59 -3.49 12.92
C PHE A 104 -0.19 -3.11 12.45
N ALA A 105 0.34 -1.97 12.90
CA ALA A 105 1.66 -1.52 12.45
C ALA A 105 2.32 -0.66 13.52
N ASN A 106 3.10 -1.29 14.40
CA ASN A 106 3.89 -0.54 15.35
C ASN A 106 4.78 0.44 14.60
N ILE A 107 4.65 1.73 14.90
CA ILE A 107 5.27 2.76 14.08
C ILE A 107 6.80 2.70 14.10
N GLU A 108 7.40 2.36 15.23
CA GLU A 108 8.86 2.27 15.31
C GLU A 108 9.38 1.07 14.49
N LEU A 109 8.65 -0.04 14.52
CA LEU A 109 8.97 -1.19 13.67
C LEU A 109 8.79 -0.86 12.19
N LEU A 110 7.72 -0.17 11.84
CA LEU A 110 7.47 0.21 10.45
C LEU A 110 8.58 1.10 9.92
N LYS A 111 9.01 2.10 10.71
CA LYS A 111 10.12 2.97 10.34
C LYS A 111 11.41 2.19 10.07
N GLN A 112 11.65 1.14 10.83
CA GLN A 112 12.82 0.27 10.62
C GLN A 112 12.66 -0.59 9.37
N LYS A 113 11.49 -1.21 9.21
CA LYS A 113 11.28 -2.23 8.18
C LYS A 113 11.12 -1.68 6.78
N VAL A 114 10.63 -0.44 6.63
CA VAL A 114 10.55 0.18 5.30
C VAL A 114 11.92 0.30 4.65
N LYS A 115 12.99 0.29 5.42
CA LYS A 115 14.36 0.30 4.90
C LYS A 115 14.73 -0.96 4.11
N LEU A 116 13.95 -2.04 4.24
CA LEU A 116 14.12 -3.25 3.43
C LEU A 116 13.80 -3.00 1.96
N ILE A 117 13.05 -1.93 1.67
CA ILE A 117 12.74 -1.51 0.30
C ILE A 117 13.50 -0.22 0.05
N PRO A 118 14.61 -0.25 -0.72
CA PRO A 118 15.46 0.95 -0.87
C PRO A 118 14.74 2.16 -1.44
N THR A 119 13.70 1.93 -2.24
CA THR A 119 12.91 2.98 -2.89
C THR A 119 11.65 3.34 -2.12
N ALA A 120 11.54 2.92 -0.86
CA ALA A 120 10.34 3.20 -0.06
C ALA A 120 10.40 4.56 0.62
N ARG A 121 9.23 5.18 0.72
CA ARG A 121 8.99 6.37 1.55
C ARG A 121 7.84 6.07 2.50
N LEU A 122 7.89 6.67 3.68
CA LEU A 122 6.86 6.53 4.70
C LEU A 122 6.30 7.89 5.08
N GLU A 123 5.00 8.04 4.96
CA GLU A 123 4.27 9.19 5.46
C GLU A 123 3.48 8.78 6.70
N VAL A 124 3.77 9.44 7.82
CA VAL A 124 3.14 9.12 9.11
C VAL A 124 2.06 10.14 9.40
N PHE A 125 0.88 9.68 9.78
CA PHE A 125 -0.26 10.54 10.15
C PHE A 125 -0.44 10.45 11.67
N LYS A 126 -0.06 11.52 12.34
CA LYS A 126 -0.06 11.61 13.79
C LYS A 126 -1.47 11.46 14.35
N GLY A 127 -1.60 10.63 15.38
CA GLY A 127 -2.87 10.42 16.07
C GLY A 127 -3.85 9.49 15.37
N GLN A 128 -3.49 8.96 14.20
CA GLN A 128 -4.39 8.11 13.41
C GLN A 128 -4.16 6.63 13.70
N GLY A 129 -5.26 5.88 13.74
CA GLY A 129 -5.24 4.43 13.88
C GLY A 129 -5.14 3.71 12.55
N HIS A 130 -5.79 2.56 12.46
CA HIS A 130 -5.74 1.72 11.25
C HIS A 130 -6.44 2.32 10.05
N GLY A 131 -7.49 3.10 10.27
CA GLY A 131 -8.15 3.82 9.19
C GLY A 131 -7.60 5.23 9.05
N LEU A 132 -7.50 5.73 7.83
CA LEU A 132 -7.04 7.08 7.55
C LEU A 132 -8.18 7.98 7.03
N LEU A 133 -9.44 7.57 7.24
CA LEU A 133 -10.59 8.31 6.71
C LEU A 133 -10.69 9.73 7.24
N ALA A 134 -10.28 9.96 8.50
CA ALA A 134 -10.31 11.31 9.09
C ALA A 134 -9.31 12.26 8.43
N VAL A 135 -8.26 11.73 7.79
CA VAL A 135 -7.21 12.50 7.10
C VAL A 135 -7.11 12.10 5.63
N LEU A 136 -8.20 11.57 5.06
CA LEU A 136 -8.17 10.98 3.72
C LEU A 136 -7.73 11.97 2.66
N ASP A 137 -8.20 13.21 2.70
CA ASP A 137 -7.79 14.22 1.72
C ASP A 137 -6.29 14.47 1.77
N GLN A 138 -5.72 14.59 2.97
CA GLN A 138 -4.27 14.77 3.13
C GLN A 138 -3.52 13.54 2.61
N ALA A 139 -3.99 12.34 2.94
CA ALA A 139 -3.35 11.11 2.51
C ALA A 139 -3.40 10.97 0.98
N LEU A 140 -4.53 11.31 0.37
CA LEU A 140 -4.69 11.26 -1.08
C LEU A 140 -3.85 12.31 -1.78
N ASP A 141 -3.68 13.49 -1.18
CA ASP A 141 -2.79 14.52 -1.74
C ASP A 141 -1.35 14.01 -1.81
N VAL A 142 -0.88 13.39 -0.73
CA VAL A 142 0.47 12.80 -0.69
C VAL A 142 0.60 11.68 -1.72
N ALA A 143 -0.38 10.79 -1.78
CA ALA A 143 -0.38 9.67 -2.71
C ALA A 143 -0.41 10.14 -4.16
N ALA A 144 -1.25 11.11 -4.48
CA ALA A 144 -1.34 11.65 -5.84
C ALA A 144 -0.05 12.33 -6.28
N ALA A 145 0.57 13.09 -5.39
CA ALA A 145 1.86 13.73 -5.67
C ALA A 145 2.94 12.69 -5.94
N PHE A 146 2.97 11.63 -5.15
CA PHE A 146 3.90 10.51 -5.34
C PHE A 146 3.69 9.86 -6.70
N ILE A 147 2.45 9.50 -7.03
CA ILE A 147 2.12 8.85 -8.30
C ILE A 147 2.58 9.70 -9.48
N LYS A 148 2.27 11.00 -9.44
CA LYS A 148 2.62 11.92 -10.54
C LYS A 148 4.13 12.10 -10.69
N SER A 149 4.87 12.12 -9.58
CA SER A 149 6.32 12.29 -9.62
C SER A 149 7.07 11.05 -10.07
N GLU A 150 6.54 9.86 -9.77
CA GLU A 150 7.23 8.60 -10.07
C GLU A 150 6.86 8.02 -11.44
N ILE A 151 5.68 8.37 -11.99
CA ILE A 151 5.24 7.83 -13.28
C ILE A 151 5.74 8.67 -14.45
N GLU A 152 6.01 9.94 -14.21
CA GLU A 152 6.55 10.82 -15.22
C GLU A 152 8.08 10.74 -15.23
#